data_c1678f22baca13fc5be5e05b0890dcfc
#
_entry.id   c1678f22baca13fc5be5e05b0890dcfc
#
_cell.length_a   1.000
_cell.length_b   1.000
_cell.length_c   1.000
_cell.angle_alpha   90.00
_cell.angle_beta   90.00
_cell.angle_gamma   90.00
#
_symmetry.space_group_name_H-M   'P 1'
#
loop_
_entity.id
_entity.type
_entity.pdbx_description
1 polymer ?
#
loop_
_entity_poly.entity_id
_entity_poly.type
_entity_poly.pdbx_seq_one_letter_code
_entity_poly.pdbx_strand_id
1 'polypeptide(L)'
;IKAVGLGDTSGVATPLQVYNTTSRLLDAYPDINFFFHPHNTHGNAMANVFAAMQAGITHFDSSVAGLGGCPYAPGASGNIATEDLVDTMNEMDIETGIDIDRLLDTARFVREALGHSDSATLRAGKISDLSVEGPHHQCNR
;
A
#
# COMPACT_ATOMS: atom_id res chain seq x y z
N ILE A 1 13.70 12.39 -19.09
CA ILE A 1 13.19 11.69 -17.91
C ILE A 1 12.32 10.53 -18.39
N LYS A 2 12.57 9.32 -17.87
CA LYS A 2 11.82 8.11 -18.28
C LYS A 2 10.86 7.61 -17.18
N ALA A 3 11.11 8.00 -15.94
CA ALA A 3 10.29 7.61 -14.80
C ALA A 3 10.15 8.76 -13.81
N VAL A 4 8.98 8.86 -13.16
CA VAL A 4 8.65 9.89 -12.17
C VAL A 4 7.86 9.27 -11.02
N GLY A 5 8.31 9.52 -9.78
CA GLY A 5 7.59 9.14 -8.58
C GLY A 5 6.58 10.20 -8.16
N LEU A 6 5.39 9.76 -7.86
CA LEU A 6 4.31 10.57 -7.29
C LEU A 6 4.22 10.25 -5.80
N GLY A 7 4.64 11.19 -4.94
CA GLY A 7 4.67 10.97 -3.50
C GLY A 7 3.52 11.65 -2.76
N ASP A 8 2.77 10.91 -1.98
CA ASP A 8 1.92 11.46 -0.92
C ASP A 8 2.74 11.56 0.38
N THR A 9 3.69 12.50 0.38
CA THR A 9 4.70 12.65 1.45
C THR A 9 4.10 12.87 2.83
N SER A 10 2.97 13.54 2.91
CA SER A 10 2.27 13.81 4.17
C SER A 10 1.22 12.74 4.53
N GLY A 11 0.85 11.88 3.60
CA GLY A 11 -0.17 10.84 3.78
C GLY A 11 -1.58 11.39 3.98
N VAL A 12 -1.88 12.56 3.39
CA VAL A 12 -3.18 13.23 3.53
C VAL A 12 -4.02 13.21 2.25
N ALA A 13 -3.48 12.68 1.15
CA ALA A 13 -4.22 12.59 -0.10
C ALA A 13 -5.46 11.69 0.06
N THR A 14 -6.50 12.06 -0.67
CA THR A 14 -7.70 11.22 -0.78
C THR A 14 -7.67 10.38 -2.07
N PRO A 15 -8.36 9.23 -2.12
CA PRO A 15 -8.41 8.39 -3.33
C PRO A 15 -8.84 9.15 -4.58
N LEU A 16 -9.80 10.07 -4.45
CA LEU A 16 -10.27 10.89 -5.56
C LEU A 16 -9.18 11.84 -6.09
N GLN A 17 -8.40 12.45 -5.19
CA GLN A 17 -7.27 13.30 -5.59
C GLN A 17 -6.20 12.49 -6.31
N VAL A 18 -5.86 11.31 -5.77
CA VAL A 18 -4.87 10.41 -6.37
C VAL A 18 -5.33 9.98 -7.76
N TYR A 19 -6.55 9.47 -7.90
CA TYR A 19 -7.10 9.07 -9.19
C TYR A 19 -7.04 10.19 -10.22
N ASN A 20 -7.58 11.37 -9.88
CA ASN A 20 -7.66 12.50 -10.81
C ASN A 20 -6.28 13.02 -11.21
N THR A 21 -5.36 13.12 -10.26
CA THR A 21 -3.99 13.61 -10.54
C THR A 21 -3.24 12.62 -11.42
N THR A 22 -3.31 11.33 -11.07
CA THR A 22 -2.61 10.26 -11.78
C THR A 22 -3.14 10.11 -13.21
N SER A 23 -4.47 10.05 -13.39
CA SER A 23 -5.08 9.94 -14.73
C SER A 23 -4.64 11.09 -15.64
N ARG A 24 -4.67 12.32 -15.12
CA ARG A 24 -4.24 13.51 -15.90
C ARG A 24 -2.75 13.46 -16.27
N LEU A 25 -1.91 12.94 -15.41
CA LEU A 25 -0.47 12.81 -15.69
C LEU A 25 -0.19 11.73 -16.72
N LEU A 26 -0.86 10.58 -16.61
CA LEU A 26 -0.73 9.50 -17.60
C LEU A 26 -1.22 9.93 -18.98
N ASP A 27 -2.33 10.66 -19.05
CA ASP A 27 -2.85 11.20 -20.31
C ASP A 27 -1.91 12.25 -20.92
N ALA A 28 -1.32 13.12 -20.09
CA ALA A 28 -0.45 14.21 -20.57
C ALA A 28 0.96 13.72 -20.95
N TYR A 29 1.43 12.63 -20.35
CA TYR A 29 2.80 12.13 -20.52
C TYR A 29 2.84 10.61 -20.70
N PRO A 30 2.31 10.08 -21.82
CA PRO A 30 2.17 8.63 -22.04
C PRO A 30 3.51 7.88 -22.15
N ASP A 31 4.61 8.58 -22.45
CA ASP A 31 5.94 8.00 -22.57
C ASP A 31 6.73 7.97 -21.22
N ILE A 32 6.13 8.46 -20.14
CA ILE A 32 6.75 8.47 -18.81
C ILE A 32 6.16 7.35 -17.95
N ASN A 33 7.04 6.54 -17.35
CA ASN A 33 6.62 5.58 -16.35
C ASN A 33 6.39 6.28 -15.02
N PHE A 34 5.16 6.30 -14.54
CA PHE A 34 4.85 6.81 -13.21
C PHE A 34 4.80 5.67 -12.21
N PHE A 35 5.31 5.91 -11.00
CA PHE A 35 5.13 5.06 -9.82
C PHE A 35 4.58 5.87 -8.66
N PHE A 36 3.90 5.23 -7.72
CA PHE A 36 3.24 5.90 -6.62
C PHE A 36 3.84 5.49 -5.27
N HIS A 37 4.13 6.48 -4.44
CA HIS A 37 4.72 6.35 -3.12
C HIS A 37 3.73 6.86 -2.06
N PRO A 38 2.87 5.99 -1.50
CA PRO A 38 1.87 6.38 -0.51
C PRO A 38 2.40 6.34 0.91
N HIS A 39 2.13 7.40 1.69
CA HIS A 39 2.21 7.38 3.13
C HIS A 39 0.83 7.10 3.76
N ASN A 40 0.83 6.49 4.95
CA ASN A 40 -0.40 5.99 5.61
C ASN A 40 -0.84 6.85 6.81
N THR A 41 -0.41 8.10 6.88
CA THR A 41 -0.65 8.98 8.04
C THR A 41 -2.14 9.08 8.41
N HIS A 42 -3.02 9.22 7.43
CA HIS A 42 -4.47 9.27 7.64
C HIS A 42 -5.18 7.93 7.38
N GLY A 43 -4.43 6.83 7.26
CA GLY A 43 -4.99 5.50 7.01
C GLY A 43 -5.51 5.29 5.58
N ASN A 44 -5.22 6.20 4.65
CA ASN A 44 -5.76 6.16 3.29
C ASN A 44 -4.82 5.47 2.29
N ALA A 45 -3.62 5.02 2.68
CA ALA A 45 -2.61 4.55 1.74
C ALA A 45 -3.13 3.43 0.84
N MET A 46 -3.77 2.40 1.38
CA MET A 46 -4.30 1.29 0.59
C MET A 46 -5.40 1.75 -0.38
N ALA A 47 -6.32 2.60 0.07
CA ALA A 47 -7.35 3.17 -0.80
C ALA A 47 -6.74 4.03 -1.92
N ASN A 48 -5.66 4.76 -1.61
CA ASN A 48 -4.91 5.56 -2.58
C ASN A 48 -4.15 4.67 -3.59
N VAL A 49 -3.61 3.52 -3.16
CA VAL A 49 -3.03 2.51 -4.06
C VAL A 49 -4.07 2.03 -5.06
N PHE A 50 -5.27 1.63 -4.60
CA PHE A 50 -6.34 1.21 -5.52
C PHE A 50 -6.77 2.31 -6.48
N ALA A 51 -6.86 3.55 -6.02
CA ALA A 51 -7.18 4.68 -6.88
C ALA A 51 -6.10 4.90 -7.95
N ALA A 52 -4.82 4.78 -7.60
CA ALA A 52 -3.71 4.86 -8.55
C ALA A 52 -3.71 3.69 -9.54
N MET A 53 -4.01 2.46 -9.08
CA MET A 53 -4.16 1.29 -9.95
C MET A 53 -5.31 1.47 -10.95
N GLN A 54 -6.45 1.96 -10.51
CA GLN A 54 -7.59 2.26 -11.38
C GLN A 54 -7.26 3.32 -12.43
N ALA A 55 -6.36 4.26 -12.11
CA ALA A 55 -5.86 5.24 -13.06
C ALA A 55 -4.81 4.67 -14.03
N GLY A 56 -4.22 3.50 -13.75
CA GLY A 56 -3.25 2.81 -14.62
C GLY A 56 -1.83 2.69 -14.07
N ILE A 57 -1.57 3.07 -12.81
CA ILE A 57 -0.28 2.83 -12.15
C ILE A 57 -0.13 1.34 -11.83
N THR A 58 1.06 0.80 -12.12
CA THR A 58 1.42 -0.60 -11.83
C THR A 58 2.67 -0.74 -10.94
N HIS A 59 3.30 0.38 -10.58
CA HIS A 59 4.51 0.40 -9.77
C HIS A 59 4.27 1.20 -8.50
N PHE A 60 4.59 0.60 -7.35
CA PHE A 60 4.35 1.19 -6.03
C PHE A 60 5.59 1.06 -5.17
N ASP A 61 5.88 2.10 -4.39
CA ASP A 61 6.86 2.05 -3.32
C ASP A 61 6.15 1.73 -2.00
N SER A 62 6.81 0.94 -1.18
CA SER A 62 6.36 0.60 0.16
C SER A 62 7.56 0.33 1.05
N SER A 63 7.36 0.14 2.33
CA SER A 63 8.43 -0.16 3.27
C SER A 63 8.06 -1.33 4.16
N VAL A 64 9.03 -2.23 4.40
CA VAL A 64 8.85 -3.35 5.33
C VAL A 64 8.46 -2.81 6.72
N ALA A 65 7.46 -3.42 7.34
CA ALA A 65 6.91 -3.03 8.63
C ALA A 65 6.33 -1.59 8.68
N GLY A 66 6.12 -0.96 7.54
CA GLY A 66 5.66 0.43 7.45
C GLY A 66 6.72 1.46 7.86
N LEU A 67 7.99 1.09 7.82
CA LEU A 67 9.08 1.96 8.27
C LEU A 67 9.21 3.24 7.44
N GLY A 68 9.68 4.28 8.11
CA GLY A 68 9.97 5.57 7.50
C GLY A 68 8.84 6.56 7.68
N GLY A 69 9.19 7.77 8.07
CA GLY A 69 8.32 8.92 8.23
C GLY A 69 8.88 10.11 7.48
N CYS A 70 8.21 11.23 7.57
CA CYS A 70 8.70 12.47 7.01
C CYS A 70 9.06 13.44 8.15
N PRO A 71 10.34 13.85 8.29
CA PRO A 71 10.74 14.77 9.35
C PRO A 71 10.09 16.16 9.19
N TYR A 72 9.60 16.47 7.99
CA TYR A 72 8.91 17.73 7.69
C TYR A 72 7.39 17.65 7.85
N ALA A 73 6.83 16.48 8.17
CA ALA A 73 5.42 16.27 8.44
C ALA A 73 5.25 15.69 9.86
N PRO A 74 5.22 16.52 10.91
CA PRO A 74 5.03 16.04 12.29
C PRO A 74 3.76 15.19 12.41
N GLY A 75 3.89 13.99 12.99
CA GLY A 75 2.79 13.04 13.11
C GLY A 75 2.53 12.16 11.89
N ALA A 76 3.35 12.27 10.83
CA ALA A 76 3.28 11.34 9.71
C ALA A 76 3.72 9.95 10.17
N SER A 77 2.82 8.97 10.08
CA SER A 77 3.04 7.59 10.55
C SER A 77 4.01 6.79 9.69
N GLY A 78 4.31 7.24 8.48
CA GLY A 78 5.25 6.58 7.58
C GLY A 78 4.60 5.93 6.36
N ASN A 79 5.37 5.08 5.71
CA ASN A 79 4.98 4.39 4.49
C ASN A 79 3.86 3.37 4.73
N ILE A 80 3.17 2.98 3.66
CA ILE A 80 2.40 1.74 3.67
C ILE A 80 3.35 0.56 3.91
N ALA A 81 2.94 -0.39 4.73
CA ALA A 81 3.71 -1.60 4.96
C ALA A 81 3.69 -2.49 3.71
N THR A 82 4.88 -2.99 3.30
CA THR A 82 5.00 -3.84 2.11
C THR A 82 4.19 -5.11 2.26
N GLU A 83 4.20 -5.73 3.43
CA GLU A 83 3.45 -6.95 3.71
C GLU A 83 1.93 -6.74 3.66
N ASP A 84 1.42 -5.57 4.10
CA ASP A 84 0.01 -5.25 3.99
C ASP A 84 -0.40 -5.09 2.51
N LEU A 85 0.45 -4.45 1.71
CA LEU A 85 0.23 -4.29 0.28
C LEU A 85 0.27 -5.62 -0.45
N VAL A 86 1.32 -6.44 -0.22
CA VAL A 86 1.50 -7.74 -0.90
C VAL A 86 0.41 -8.72 -0.52
N ASP A 87 0.04 -8.81 0.77
CA ASP A 87 -1.04 -9.68 1.24
C ASP A 87 -2.37 -9.33 0.55
N THR A 88 -2.70 -8.02 0.49
CA THR A 88 -3.91 -7.55 -0.18
C THR A 88 -3.88 -7.84 -1.69
N MET A 89 -2.74 -7.66 -2.37
CA MET A 89 -2.61 -7.98 -3.79
C MET A 89 -2.80 -9.47 -4.06
N ASN A 90 -2.20 -10.33 -3.22
CA ASN A 90 -2.34 -11.79 -3.34
C ASN A 90 -3.81 -12.23 -3.22
N GLU A 91 -4.57 -11.67 -2.25
CA GLU A 91 -6.00 -11.98 -2.07
C GLU A 91 -6.89 -11.46 -3.23
N MET A 92 -6.34 -10.58 -4.05
CA MET A 92 -6.99 -10.08 -5.27
C MET A 92 -6.51 -10.81 -6.54
N ASP A 93 -5.76 -11.92 -6.40
CA ASP A 93 -5.13 -12.63 -7.51
C ASP A 93 -4.20 -11.75 -8.37
N ILE A 94 -3.56 -10.73 -7.76
CA ILE A 94 -2.58 -9.87 -8.40
C ILE A 94 -1.18 -10.35 -8.04
N GLU A 95 -0.48 -10.89 -9.04
CA GLU A 95 0.87 -11.40 -8.85
C GLU A 95 1.88 -10.26 -8.65
N THR A 96 2.57 -10.26 -7.50
CA THR A 96 3.61 -9.28 -7.16
C THR A 96 5.02 -9.82 -7.36
N GLY A 97 5.17 -11.14 -7.50
CA GLY A 97 6.47 -11.82 -7.51
C GLY A 97 7.16 -11.86 -6.14
N ILE A 98 6.50 -11.45 -5.07
CA ILE A 98 7.05 -11.41 -3.71
C ILE A 98 6.50 -12.59 -2.89
N ASP A 99 7.41 -13.34 -2.24
CA ASP A 99 7.07 -14.39 -1.29
C ASP A 99 6.63 -13.75 0.04
N ILE A 100 5.33 -13.83 0.32
CA ILE A 100 4.73 -13.20 1.50
C ILE A 100 5.26 -13.79 2.82
N ASP A 101 5.55 -15.08 2.88
CA ASP A 101 6.03 -15.71 4.11
C ASP A 101 7.45 -15.22 4.45
N ARG A 102 8.33 -15.13 3.47
CA ARG A 102 9.68 -14.56 3.63
C ARG A 102 9.63 -13.08 3.96
N LEU A 103 8.70 -12.34 3.38
CA LEU A 103 8.49 -10.93 3.69
C LEU A 103 8.04 -10.76 5.14
N LEU A 104 7.10 -11.57 5.62
CA LEU A 104 6.63 -11.55 7.01
C LEU A 104 7.74 -11.90 8.00
N ASP A 105 8.63 -12.85 7.68
CA ASP A 105 9.79 -13.14 8.52
C ASP A 105 10.72 -11.94 8.62
N THR A 106 10.95 -11.25 7.50
CA THR A 106 11.73 -10.01 7.48
C THR A 106 11.08 -8.91 8.31
N ALA A 107 9.76 -8.74 8.17
CA ALA A 107 9.01 -7.74 8.91
C ALA A 107 8.98 -8.03 10.44
N ARG A 108 8.91 -9.31 10.85
CA ARG A 108 9.05 -9.73 12.26
C ARG A 108 10.41 -9.36 12.82
N PHE A 109 11.49 -9.66 12.06
CA PHE A 109 12.85 -9.27 12.45
C PHE A 109 12.99 -7.76 12.64
N VAL A 110 12.46 -6.97 11.71
CA VAL A 110 12.46 -5.50 11.80
C VAL A 110 11.71 -5.03 13.04
N ARG A 111 10.51 -5.57 13.30
CA ARG A 111 9.70 -5.23 14.47
C ARG A 111 10.44 -5.55 15.78
N GLU A 112 11.08 -6.70 15.85
CA GLU A 112 11.86 -7.10 17.02
C GLU A 112 13.06 -6.18 17.25
N ALA A 113 13.77 -5.82 16.19
CA ALA A 113 14.95 -4.96 16.25
C ALA A 113 14.62 -3.52 16.66
N LEU A 114 13.47 -2.99 16.26
CA LEU A 114 13.07 -1.60 16.46
C LEU A 114 11.99 -1.41 17.54
N GLY A 115 11.37 -2.48 18.00
CA GLY A 115 10.33 -2.46 19.03
C GLY A 115 8.94 -1.99 18.56
N HIS A 116 8.77 -1.72 17.26
CA HIS A 116 7.47 -1.30 16.70
C HIS A 116 7.30 -1.70 15.23
N SER A 117 6.06 -1.68 14.75
CA SER A 117 5.66 -1.86 13.35
C SER A 117 4.25 -1.30 13.14
N ASP A 118 4.01 -0.69 11.99
CA ASP A 118 2.69 -0.20 11.58
C ASP A 118 1.92 -1.21 10.71
N SER A 119 2.49 -2.40 10.45
CA SER A 119 1.86 -3.44 9.66
C SER A 119 0.61 -4.04 10.31
N ALA A 120 -0.49 -4.03 9.59
CA ALA A 120 -1.73 -4.70 9.97
C ALA A 120 -1.59 -6.23 9.89
N THR A 121 -0.95 -6.73 8.84
CA THR A 121 -0.71 -8.16 8.60
C THR A 121 0.15 -8.79 9.68
N LEU A 122 1.16 -8.08 10.20
CA LEU A 122 1.93 -8.56 11.35
C LEU A 122 1.14 -8.63 12.65
N ARG A 123 0.09 -7.82 12.80
CA ARG A 123 -0.77 -7.83 14.00
C ARG A 123 -1.87 -8.87 13.92
N ALA A 124 -2.50 -9.01 12.76
CA ALA A 124 -3.71 -9.80 12.58
C ALA A 124 -3.48 -11.18 11.91
N GLY A 125 -2.33 -11.39 11.28
CA GLY A 125 -2.08 -12.51 10.37
C GLY A 125 -2.48 -12.17 8.93
N LYS A 126 -2.20 -13.10 7.99
CA LYS A 126 -2.59 -12.93 6.59
C LYS A 126 -4.11 -12.93 6.45
N ILE A 127 -4.65 -12.27 5.44
CA ILE A 127 -6.10 -12.23 5.17
C ILE A 127 -6.64 -13.65 4.98
N SER A 128 -5.91 -14.52 4.26
CA SER A 128 -6.25 -15.93 4.07
C SER A 128 -6.35 -16.76 5.37
N ASP A 129 -5.67 -16.34 6.44
CA ASP A 129 -5.66 -17.04 7.72
C ASP A 129 -6.85 -16.62 8.61
N LEU A 130 -7.54 -15.54 8.25
CA LEU A 130 -8.70 -15.03 8.97
C LEU A 130 -9.95 -15.82 8.55
N SER A 131 -10.26 -16.91 9.29
CA SER A 131 -11.50 -17.65 9.08
C SER A 131 -12.70 -16.76 9.47
N VAL A 132 -13.45 -16.31 8.47
CA VAL A 132 -14.75 -15.68 8.71
C VAL A 132 -15.77 -16.79 8.96
N GLU A 133 -15.86 -17.29 10.18
CA GLU A 133 -16.99 -18.10 10.61
C GLU A 133 -18.22 -17.18 10.76
N GLY A 134 -18.94 -16.98 9.68
CA GLY A 134 -20.19 -16.23 9.69
C GLY A 134 -21.19 -16.83 8.69
N PRO A 135 -22.49 -16.71 8.95
CA PRO A 135 -23.49 -17.23 8.02
C PRO A 135 -23.34 -16.51 6.68
N HIS A 136 -23.17 -17.29 5.63
CA HIS A 136 -23.19 -16.78 4.26
C HIS A 136 -24.50 -16.07 4.01
N HIS A 137 -24.53 -14.74 4.15
CA HIS A 137 -25.61 -13.95 3.60
C HIS A 137 -25.48 -14.01 2.08
N GLN A 138 -26.24 -14.92 1.46
CA GLN A 138 -26.48 -14.87 0.03
C GLN A 138 -27.13 -13.51 -0.27
N CYS A 139 -26.38 -12.59 -0.86
CA CYS A 139 -26.95 -11.46 -1.54
C CYS A 139 -27.76 -12.00 -2.74
N ASN A 140 -29.03 -12.23 -2.55
CA ASN A 140 -29.95 -12.42 -3.67
C ASN A 140 -30.02 -11.11 -4.46
N ARG A 141 -29.56 -11.18 -5.69
CA ARG A 141 -29.75 -10.13 -6.70
C ARG A 141 -31.21 -10.08 -7.13
#